data_ea9f75b024777e5a823a626cfb04833e
#
_entry.id   ea9f75b024777e5a823a626cfb04833e
#
_cell.length_a   1.000
_cell.length_b   1.000
_cell.length_c   1.000
_cell.angle_alpha   90.00
_cell.angle_beta   90.00
_cell.angle_gamma   90.00
#
_symmetry.space_group_name_H-M   'P 1'
#
loop_
_entity.id
_entity.type
_entity.pdbx_description
1 polymer ?
#
loop_
_entity_poly.entity_id
_entity_poly.type
_entity_poly.pdbx_seq_one_letter_code
_entity_poly.pdbx_strand_id
1 'polypeptide(L)'
;MLQRIDALCAHRGDVLLVCERELYTMTDFVNRYTKEPVRFVVGLSLVIRAFEDRYSKLDGRFLAALSRLFAQNVRIYAYPMTALDLWESIQGFSTLDWGWSETNGWVSAHQLRPPAPLGHLYAYLLASNFLVPTERREKDRAFAGTSP
;
A
#
# COMPACT_ATOMS: atom_id res chain seq x y z
N MET A 1 12.36 -16.99 3.14
CA MET A 1 12.65 -15.62 2.64
C MET A 1 13.54 -15.65 1.40
N LEU A 2 14.71 -16.30 1.43
CA LEU A 2 15.65 -16.38 0.28
C LEU A 2 15.02 -16.97 -0.99
N GLN A 3 14.25 -18.04 -0.93
CA GLN A 3 13.60 -18.64 -2.10
C GLN A 3 12.64 -17.69 -2.86
N ARG A 4 12.02 -16.73 -2.15
CA ARG A 4 11.18 -15.69 -2.79
C ARG A 4 12.01 -14.65 -3.51
N ILE A 5 13.20 -14.37 -3.02
CA ILE A 5 14.15 -13.44 -3.64
C ILE A 5 14.69 -14.04 -4.93
N ASP A 6 15.08 -15.31 -4.91
CA ASP A 6 15.57 -16.03 -6.08
C ASP A 6 14.51 -16.07 -7.19
N ALA A 7 13.24 -16.30 -6.83
CA ALA A 7 12.13 -16.28 -7.77
C ALA A 7 11.91 -14.88 -8.39
N LEU A 8 12.11 -13.80 -7.63
CA LEU A 8 12.00 -12.43 -8.15
C LEU A 8 13.18 -12.08 -9.07
N CYS A 9 14.40 -12.47 -8.72
CA CYS A 9 15.59 -12.27 -9.55
C CYS A 9 15.49 -13.01 -10.88
N ALA A 10 14.81 -14.16 -10.93
CA ALA A 10 14.59 -14.92 -12.18
C ALA A 10 13.73 -14.17 -13.21
N HIS A 11 12.99 -13.13 -12.81
CA HIS A 11 12.12 -12.33 -13.67
C HIS A 11 12.80 -11.12 -14.32
N ARG A 12 14.13 -11.11 -14.44
CA ARG A 12 14.92 -10.07 -15.11
C ARG A 12 14.77 -8.67 -14.48
N GLY A 13 14.97 -8.58 -13.19
CA GLY A 13 14.99 -7.29 -12.49
C GLY A 13 16.04 -7.31 -11.39
N ASP A 14 16.58 -6.15 -11.07
CA ASP A 14 17.39 -5.96 -9.90
C ASP A 14 16.49 -5.94 -8.66
N VAL A 15 16.85 -6.69 -7.62
CA VAL A 15 16.11 -6.75 -6.37
C VAL A 15 16.90 -6.06 -5.27
N LEU A 16 16.35 -4.96 -4.76
CA LEU A 16 16.90 -4.25 -3.61
C LEU A 16 16.11 -4.63 -2.36
N LEU A 17 16.79 -5.16 -1.36
CA LEU A 17 16.23 -5.43 -0.04
C LEU A 17 16.36 -4.19 0.84
N VAL A 18 15.23 -3.69 1.34
CA VAL A 18 15.17 -2.50 2.17
C VAL A 18 14.54 -2.86 3.52
N CYS A 19 15.21 -2.50 4.62
CA CYS A 19 14.70 -2.67 5.99
C CYS A 19 13.83 -1.48 6.45
N GLU A 20 13.45 -0.60 5.54
CA GLU A 20 12.61 0.56 5.85
C GLU A 20 11.12 0.20 5.69
N ARG A 21 10.28 0.79 6.53
CA ARG A 21 8.84 0.51 6.57
C ARG A 21 7.99 1.66 6.04
N GLU A 22 8.55 2.86 5.98
CA GLU A 22 7.83 4.05 5.59
C GLU A 22 8.07 4.37 4.11
N LEU A 23 6.99 4.47 3.33
CA LEU A 23 7.07 4.66 1.88
C LEU A 23 7.80 5.95 1.50
N TYR A 24 7.60 7.04 2.25
CA TYR A 24 8.29 8.30 1.98
C TYR A 24 9.81 8.19 2.17
N THR A 25 10.26 7.42 3.16
CA THR A 25 11.69 7.21 3.41
C THR A 25 12.32 6.37 2.29
N MET A 26 11.60 5.34 1.81
CA MET A 26 12.03 4.55 0.65
C MET A 26 12.13 5.44 -0.60
N THR A 27 11.14 6.31 -0.81
CA THR A 27 11.14 7.25 -1.93
C THR A 27 12.32 8.20 -1.85
N ASP A 28 12.57 8.82 -0.69
CA ASP A 28 13.72 9.70 -0.47
C ASP A 28 15.05 8.99 -0.75
N PHE A 29 15.16 7.72 -0.37
CA PHE A 29 16.34 6.92 -0.66
C PHE A 29 16.52 6.68 -2.16
N VAL A 30 15.50 6.16 -2.84
CA VAL A 30 15.55 5.85 -4.28
C VAL A 30 15.85 7.10 -5.11
N ASN A 31 15.25 8.24 -4.77
CA ASN A 31 15.41 9.49 -5.50
C ASN A 31 16.79 10.14 -5.40
N ARG A 32 17.66 9.64 -4.53
CA ARG A 32 19.09 10.02 -4.52
C ARG A 32 19.85 9.44 -5.72
N TYR A 33 19.36 8.31 -6.25
CA TYR A 33 20.02 7.54 -7.29
C TYR A 33 19.36 7.64 -8.66
N THR A 34 18.05 7.95 -8.70
CA THR A 34 17.31 8.07 -9.96
C THR A 34 16.26 9.17 -9.89
N LYS A 35 15.89 9.69 -11.07
CA LYS A 35 14.76 10.61 -11.27
C LYS A 35 13.58 9.90 -11.95
N GLU A 36 13.71 8.60 -12.17
CA GLU A 36 12.65 7.81 -12.76
C GLU A 36 11.42 7.72 -11.84
N PRO A 37 10.24 7.53 -12.42
CA PRO A 37 9.01 7.39 -11.65
C PRO A 37 9.03 6.20 -10.70
N VAL A 38 8.75 6.43 -9.42
CA VAL A 38 8.65 5.35 -8.42
C VAL A 38 7.22 4.81 -8.38
N ARG A 39 7.09 3.50 -8.39
CA ARG A 39 5.81 2.79 -8.33
C ARG A 39 5.83 1.78 -7.20
N PHE A 40 5.01 2.00 -6.19
CA PHE A 40 4.80 1.05 -5.11
C PHE A 40 3.64 0.12 -5.45
N VAL A 41 3.82 -1.17 -5.23
CA VAL A 41 2.73 -2.16 -5.26
C VAL A 41 2.58 -2.70 -3.85
N VAL A 42 1.46 -2.42 -3.21
CA VAL A 42 1.27 -2.68 -1.79
C VAL A 42 -0.13 -3.24 -1.50
N GLY A 43 -0.26 -4.00 -0.44
CA GLY A 43 -1.58 -4.40 0.09
C GLY A 43 -2.27 -3.24 0.81
N LEU A 44 -3.59 -3.37 1.00
CA LEU A 44 -4.41 -2.32 1.62
C LEU A 44 -3.99 -1.98 3.05
N SER A 45 -3.47 -2.94 3.81
CA SER A 45 -2.97 -2.70 5.16
C SER A 45 -1.82 -1.67 5.19
N LEU A 46 -0.96 -1.67 4.17
CA LEU A 46 0.11 -0.68 4.08
C LEU A 46 -0.42 0.69 3.61
N VAL A 47 -1.49 0.71 2.80
CA VAL A 47 -2.21 1.96 2.48
C VAL A 47 -2.79 2.58 3.75
N ILE A 48 -3.53 1.80 4.55
CA ILE A 48 -4.10 2.25 5.83
C ILE A 48 -2.99 2.78 6.74
N ARG A 49 -1.89 2.05 6.84
CA ARG A 49 -0.75 2.44 7.67
C ARG A 49 -0.17 3.80 7.30
N ALA A 50 -0.19 4.19 6.02
CA ALA A 50 0.33 5.49 5.59
C ALA A 50 -0.48 6.68 6.14
N PHE A 51 -1.70 6.45 6.64
CA PHE A 51 -2.54 7.46 7.30
C PHE A 51 -2.43 7.46 8.82
N GLU A 52 -1.63 6.57 9.41
CA GLU A 52 -1.46 6.49 10.86
C GLU A 52 -0.33 7.40 11.33
N ASP A 53 -0.65 8.38 12.14
CA ASP A 53 0.30 9.37 12.67
C ASP A 53 1.53 8.76 13.34
N ARG A 54 1.35 7.65 14.05
CA ARG A 54 2.42 7.00 14.82
C ARG A 54 3.55 6.43 13.98
N TYR A 55 3.32 6.26 12.68
CA TYR A 55 4.35 5.76 11.76
C TYR A 55 5.10 6.87 11.05
N SER A 56 4.64 8.11 11.15
CA SER A 56 5.40 9.24 10.66
C SER A 56 6.34 9.77 11.74
N LYS A 57 7.62 9.84 11.41
CA LYS A 57 8.66 10.46 12.27
C LYS A 57 8.78 11.97 12.01
N LEU A 58 7.88 12.54 11.20
CA LEU A 58 7.88 13.95 10.83
C LEU A 58 6.97 14.77 11.74
N ASP A 59 7.33 16.01 12.01
CA ASP A 59 6.55 16.92 12.87
C ASP A 59 5.12 17.14 12.34
N GLY A 60 4.94 17.14 11.02
CA GLY A 60 3.63 17.20 10.36
C GLY A 60 2.89 15.86 10.28
N ARG A 61 3.38 14.83 10.98
CA ARG A 61 2.78 13.49 11.07
C ARG A 61 2.49 12.88 9.68
N PHE A 62 1.38 12.15 9.52
CA PHE A 62 1.07 11.47 8.25
C PHE A 62 0.89 12.44 7.08
N LEU A 63 0.37 13.66 7.29
CA LEU A 63 0.22 14.64 6.20
C LEU A 63 1.57 15.07 5.63
N ALA A 64 2.57 15.30 6.48
CA ALA A 64 3.92 15.60 6.03
C ALA A 64 4.54 14.39 5.30
N ALA A 65 4.30 13.19 5.78
CA ALA A 65 4.77 11.95 5.14
C ALA A 65 4.14 11.76 3.75
N LEU A 66 2.82 11.95 3.60
CA LEU A 66 2.14 11.87 2.31
C LEU A 66 2.58 12.99 1.35
N SER A 67 2.72 14.21 1.84
CA SER A 67 3.24 15.33 1.03
C SER A 67 4.63 15.01 0.47
N ARG A 68 5.51 14.49 1.31
CA ARG A 68 6.88 14.10 0.95
C ARG A 68 6.89 12.94 -0.05
N LEU A 69 6.03 11.94 0.18
CA LEU A 69 5.87 10.78 -0.69
C LEU A 69 5.43 11.18 -2.10
N PHE A 70 4.43 12.07 -2.22
CA PHE A 70 3.84 12.46 -3.49
C PHE A 70 4.44 13.73 -4.12
N ALA A 71 5.38 14.41 -3.47
CA ALA A 71 6.11 15.56 -4.03
C ALA A 71 6.90 15.19 -5.30
N GLN A 72 7.15 13.91 -5.51
CA GLN A 72 7.86 13.37 -6.65
C GLN A 72 6.94 12.46 -7.44
N ASN A 73 7.30 12.08 -8.65
CA ASN A 73 6.46 11.26 -9.53
C ASN A 73 6.25 9.82 -8.97
N VAL A 74 5.55 9.72 -7.84
CA VAL A 74 5.23 8.47 -7.13
C VAL A 74 3.77 8.12 -7.35
N ARG A 75 3.48 6.81 -7.51
CA ARG A 75 2.13 6.25 -7.45
C ARG A 75 2.14 4.98 -6.60
N ILE A 76 1.05 4.78 -5.89
CA ILE A 76 0.81 3.57 -5.11
C ILE A 76 -0.25 2.74 -5.80
N TYR A 77 0.11 1.54 -6.21
CA TYR A 77 -0.82 0.54 -6.72
C TYR A 77 -1.29 -0.33 -5.55
N ALA A 78 -2.54 -0.18 -5.18
CA ALA A 78 -3.12 -0.88 -4.04
C ALA A 78 -3.71 -2.22 -4.49
N TYR A 79 -3.10 -3.32 -4.03
CA TYR A 79 -3.56 -4.67 -4.32
C TYR A 79 -4.71 -5.06 -3.37
N PRO A 80 -5.79 -5.67 -3.89
CA PRO A 80 -6.91 -6.09 -3.05
C PRO A 80 -6.49 -7.19 -2.08
N MET A 81 -7.13 -7.21 -0.90
CA MET A 81 -6.92 -8.20 0.15
C MET A 81 -8.23 -8.89 0.49
N THR A 82 -8.18 -10.08 1.08
CA THR A 82 -9.39 -10.64 1.69
C THR A 82 -9.80 -9.78 2.88
N ALA A 83 -11.09 -9.73 3.19
CA ALA A 83 -11.58 -8.98 4.33
C ALA A 83 -10.96 -9.48 5.65
N LEU A 84 -10.76 -10.80 5.75
CA LEU A 84 -10.11 -11.43 6.92
C LEU A 84 -8.65 -11.00 7.05
N ASP A 85 -7.84 -11.15 5.97
CA ASP A 85 -6.42 -10.75 6.01
C ASP A 85 -6.26 -9.26 6.30
N LEU A 86 -7.15 -8.43 5.76
CA LEU A 86 -7.14 -7.00 6.02
C LEU A 86 -7.42 -6.73 7.50
N TRP A 87 -8.48 -7.34 8.05
CA TRP A 87 -8.84 -7.21 9.45
C TRP A 87 -7.70 -7.62 10.37
N GLU A 88 -7.16 -8.81 10.19
CA GLU A 88 -6.04 -9.31 11.00
C GLU A 88 -4.81 -8.43 10.90
N SER A 89 -4.51 -7.93 9.69
CA SER A 89 -3.34 -7.08 9.46
C SER A 89 -3.43 -5.73 10.15
N ILE A 90 -4.63 -5.12 10.26
CA ILE A 90 -4.78 -3.77 10.82
C ILE A 90 -4.96 -3.76 12.35
N GLN A 91 -5.45 -4.85 12.94
CA GLN A 91 -5.67 -4.97 14.39
C GLN A 91 -4.43 -4.63 15.22
N GLY A 92 -3.25 -4.99 14.73
CA GLY A 92 -1.99 -4.78 15.45
C GLY A 92 -1.46 -3.35 15.39
N PHE A 93 -2.02 -2.47 14.53
CA PHE A 93 -1.44 -1.15 14.34
C PHE A 93 -2.43 -0.01 14.14
N SER A 94 -3.61 -0.24 13.57
CA SER A 94 -4.53 0.88 13.31
C SER A 94 -5.18 1.38 14.60
N THR A 95 -5.14 2.70 14.77
CA THR A 95 -5.85 3.42 15.84
C THR A 95 -7.08 4.15 15.31
N LEU A 96 -7.23 4.17 13.99
CA LEU A 96 -8.31 4.82 13.29
C LEU A 96 -9.39 3.81 12.94
N ASP A 97 -10.65 4.26 12.97
CA ASP A 97 -11.82 3.44 12.65
C ASP A 97 -12.04 3.35 11.13
N TRP A 98 -11.33 2.43 10.49
CA TRP A 98 -11.47 2.13 9.08
C TRP A 98 -12.62 1.15 8.84
N GLY A 99 -13.57 1.55 8.00
CA GLY A 99 -14.58 0.66 7.47
C GLY A 99 -14.24 0.19 6.06
N TRP A 100 -14.98 -0.80 5.58
CA TRP A 100 -14.96 -1.22 4.17
C TRP A 100 -16.23 -1.94 3.80
N SER A 101 -16.47 -2.04 2.48
CA SER A 101 -17.40 -3.01 1.90
C SER A 101 -16.56 -4.09 1.22
N GLU A 102 -17.15 -5.26 1.07
CA GLU A 102 -16.48 -6.38 0.40
C GLU A 102 -17.29 -6.88 -0.80
N THR A 103 -16.59 -7.44 -1.77
CA THR A 103 -17.19 -8.15 -2.88
C THR A 103 -16.58 -9.54 -2.96
N ASN A 104 -17.40 -10.57 -2.75
CA ASN A 104 -16.96 -11.97 -2.70
C ASN A 104 -15.80 -12.20 -1.71
N GLY A 105 -15.87 -11.60 -0.52
CA GLY A 105 -14.86 -11.73 0.53
C GLY A 105 -13.58 -10.90 0.30
N TRP A 106 -13.53 -10.08 -0.75
CA TRP A 106 -12.39 -9.25 -1.11
C TRP A 106 -12.70 -7.76 -0.94
N VAL A 107 -11.69 -7.03 -0.55
CA VAL A 107 -11.71 -5.57 -0.40
C VAL A 107 -10.68 -4.96 -1.35
N SER A 108 -11.10 -3.95 -2.10
CA SER A 108 -10.24 -3.11 -2.93
C SER A 108 -10.09 -1.71 -2.34
N ALA A 109 -9.17 -0.91 -2.85
CA ALA A 109 -8.99 0.46 -2.37
C ALA A 109 -10.25 1.34 -2.57
N HIS A 110 -11.07 1.08 -3.57
CA HIS A 110 -12.35 1.79 -3.76
C HIS A 110 -13.40 1.46 -2.67
N GLN A 111 -13.26 0.32 -2.03
CA GLN A 111 -14.19 -0.17 -1.03
C GLN A 111 -13.80 0.22 0.40
N LEU A 112 -12.60 0.75 0.60
CA LEU A 112 -12.18 1.31 1.88
C LEU A 112 -12.98 2.57 2.21
N ARG A 113 -13.39 2.67 3.45
CA ARG A 113 -14.09 3.82 4.02
C ARG A 113 -13.22 4.41 5.13
N PRO A 114 -12.43 5.42 4.82
CA PRO A 114 -11.61 6.09 5.83
C PRO A 114 -12.49 6.80 6.86
N PRO A 115 -12.01 7.01 8.09
CA PRO A 115 -12.71 7.82 9.08
C PRO A 115 -12.98 9.24 8.55
N ALA A 116 -14.05 9.87 9.02
CA ALA A 116 -14.57 11.12 8.48
C ALA A 116 -13.52 12.22 8.21
N PRO A 117 -12.53 12.49 9.08
CA PRO A 117 -11.51 13.52 8.82
C PRO A 117 -10.64 13.22 7.59
N LEU A 118 -10.49 11.95 7.20
CA LEU A 118 -9.60 11.50 6.12
C LEU A 118 -10.33 11.29 4.78
N GLY A 119 -11.65 11.28 4.79
CA GLY A 119 -12.46 10.91 3.63
C GLY A 119 -12.16 11.74 2.38
N HIS A 120 -12.07 13.05 2.51
CA HIS A 120 -11.78 13.95 1.39
C HIS A 120 -10.35 13.77 0.85
N LEU A 121 -9.37 13.60 1.72
CA LEU A 121 -7.99 13.37 1.32
C LEU A 121 -7.86 12.02 0.59
N TYR A 122 -8.48 10.98 1.10
CA TYR A 122 -8.48 9.67 0.47
C TYR A 122 -9.13 9.70 -0.92
N ALA A 123 -10.29 10.33 -1.04
CA ALA A 123 -10.97 10.51 -2.31
C ALA A 123 -10.12 11.30 -3.31
N TYR A 124 -9.43 12.33 -2.85
CA TYR A 124 -8.50 13.09 -3.69
C TYR A 124 -7.34 12.22 -4.20
N LEU A 125 -6.73 11.39 -3.36
CA LEU A 125 -5.64 10.51 -3.78
C LEU A 125 -6.07 9.49 -4.85
N LEU A 126 -7.30 8.96 -4.74
CA LEU A 126 -7.89 8.09 -5.77
C LEU A 126 -8.16 8.86 -7.06
N ALA A 127 -8.83 10.00 -6.99
CA ALA A 127 -9.23 10.80 -8.15
C ALA A 127 -8.01 11.34 -8.92
N SER A 128 -6.93 11.66 -8.22
CA SER A 128 -5.67 12.18 -8.79
C SER A 128 -4.71 11.08 -9.24
N ASN A 129 -5.09 9.80 -9.14
CA ASN A 129 -4.23 8.64 -9.47
C ASN A 129 -2.90 8.58 -8.67
N PHE A 130 -2.85 9.19 -7.49
CA PHE A 130 -1.77 8.94 -6.54
C PHE A 130 -1.90 7.55 -5.90
N LEU A 131 -3.14 7.15 -5.62
CA LEU A 131 -3.53 5.81 -5.19
C LEU A 131 -4.34 5.15 -6.32
N VAL A 132 -3.80 4.10 -6.90
CA VAL A 132 -4.39 3.39 -8.03
C VAL A 132 -4.86 2.01 -7.54
N PRO A 133 -6.17 1.76 -7.47
CA PRO A 133 -6.68 0.44 -7.19
C PRO A 133 -6.30 -0.53 -8.29
N THR A 134 -5.81 -1.71 -7.92
CA THR A 134 -5.56 -2.78 -8.89
C THR A 134 -6.66 -3.83 -8.82
N GLU A 135 -6.94 -4.46 -9.95
CA GLU A 135 -7.88 -5.56 -10.03
C GLU A 135 -7.17 -6.90 -9.81
N ARG A 136 -7.89 -7.83 -9.22
CA ARG A 136 -7.46 -9.21 -9.09
C ARG A 136 -7.52 -9.90 -10.45
N ARG A 137 -6.41 -10.44 -10.93
CA ARG A 137 -6.44 -11.28 -12.15
C ARG A 137 -7.14 -12.61 -11.86
N GLU A 138 -7.93 -13.09 -12.81
CA GLU A 138 -8.65 -14.39 -12.67
C GLU A 138 -7.71 -15.58 -12.40
N LYS A 139 -6.46 -15.52 -12.85
CA LYS A 139 -5.44 -16.54 -12.57
C LYS A 139 -5.11 -16.69 -11.08
N ASP A 140 -5.30 -15.65 -10.29
CA ASP A 140 -5.04 -15.70 -8.83
C ASP A 140 -6.17 -16.43 -8.07
N ARG A 141 -7.31 -16.68 -8.73
CA ARG A 141 -8.41 -17.48 -8.18
C ARG A 141 -8.04 -18.97 -8.04
N ALA A 142 -7.17 -19.48 -8.90
CA ALA A 142 -6.79 -20.90 -8.90
C ALA A 142 -5.88 -21.29 -7.72
N PHE A 143 -5.12 -20.34 -7.15
CA PHE A 143 -4.22 -20.61 -6.03
C PHE A 143 -4.87 -20.57 -4.64
N ALA A 144 -6.02 -19.93 -4.50
CA ALA A 144 -6.73 -19.85 -3.22
C ALA A 144 -7.57 -21.10 -2.89
N GLY A 145 -7.71 -22.04 -3.83
CA GLY A 145 -8.54 -23.23 -3.72
C GLY A 145 -7.83 -24.53 -3.32
N THR A 146 -6.52 -24.49 -3.07
CA THR A 146 -5.72 -25.67 -2.69
C THR A 146 -4.95 -25.39 -1.40
N SER A 147 -5.68 -25.31 -0.29
CA SER A 147 -5.11 -25.64 1.02
C SER A 147 -5.73 -26.95 1.47
N PRO A 148 -4.92 -27.97 1.80
CA PRO A 148 -5.38 -29.24 2.31
C PRO A 148 -5.96 -29.12 3.73
#